data_fd4a2378ae51eeb1e646a379a03af25b
#
_entry.id   fd4a2378ae51eeb1e646a379a03af25b
#
_cell.length_a   1.000
_cell.length_b   1.000
_cell.length_c   1.000
_cell.angle_alpha   90.00
_cell.angle_beta   90.00
_cell.angle_gamma   90.00
#
_symmetry.space_group_name_H-M   'P 1'
#
loop_
_entity.id
_entity.type
_entity.pdbx_description
1 polymer ?
#
loop_
_entity_poly.entity_id
_entity_poly.type
_entity_poly.pdbx_seq_one_letter_code
_entity_poly.pdbx_strand_id
1 'polypeptide(L)'
;MLPIDLTGKRAFVAGVADDGGYGFAAAKALAEAGATVCVGTWPPALTIFQNLLERGKMADSMRLADGRTLAFERIYPLDAAFDTLEDAPADVRESKRY
;
A
#
# COMPACT_ATOMS: atom_id res chain seq x y z
N MET A 1 17.51 10.34 7.20
CA MET A 1 16.66 9.45 8.03
C MET A 1 16.05 10.25 9.19
N LEU A 2 14.79 10.06 9.42
CA LEU A 2 14.15 10.71 10.56
C LEU A 2 14.58 10.03 11.86
N PRO A 3 14.80 10.81 12.95
CA PRO A 3 15.23 10.24 14.24
C PRO A 3 14.04 9.61 14.98
N ILE A 4 13.22 8.84 14.29
CA ILE A 4 12.04 8.18 14.83
C ILE A 4 12.27 6.68 14.71
N ASP A 5 12.08 5.97 15.80
CA ASP A 5 12.22 4.52 15.85
C ASP A 5 10.83 3.89 16.03
N LEU A 6 10.36 3.21 14.99
CA LEU A 6 9.08 2.49 14.99
C LEU A 6 9.28 0.98 14.97
N THR A 7 10.46 0.50 15.31
CA THR A 7 10.76 -0.92 15.38
C THR A 7 9.73 -1.63 16.27
N GLY A 8 9.17 -2.73 15.77
CA GLY A 8 8.13 -3.50 16.47
C GLY A 8 6.73 -2.94 16.31
N LYS A 9 6.56 -1.81 15.63
CA LYS A 9 5.25 -1.24 15.34
C LYS A 9 4.75 -1.72 13.97
N ARG A 10 3.44 -1.83 13.86
CA ARG A 10 2.78 -2.13 12.60
C ARG A 10 2.00 -0.91 12.15
N ALA A 11 2.19 -0.52 10.89
CA ALA A 11 1.51 0.63 10.29
C ALA A 11 0.58 0.16 9.18
N PHE A 12 -0.55 0.83 9.04
CA PHE A 12 -1.47 0.62 7.93
C PHE A 12 -1.62 1.95 7.19
N VAL A 13 -1.34 1.94 5.89
CA VAL A 13 -1.46 3.12 5.04
C VAL A 13 -2.58 2.90 4.05
N ALA A 14 -3.65 3.67 4.17
CA ALA A 14 -4.79 3.60 3.27
C ALA A 14 -4.49 4.44 2.01
N GLY A 15 -4.75 3.86 0.83
CA GLY A 15 -4.66 4.63 -0.40
C GLY A 15 -3.31 4.55 -1.10
N VAL A 16 -2.74 3.35 -1.23
CA VAL A 16 -1.52 3.13 -2.02
C VAL A 16 -1.89 2.36 -3.28
N ALA A 17 -1.54 2.89 -4.44
CA ALA A 17 -1.82 2.22 -5.73
C ALA A 17 -0.60 2.17 -6.66
N ASP A 18 0.40 3.01 -6.40
CA ASP A 18 1.66 3.04 -7.15
C ASP A 18 2.71 3.78 -6.33
N ASP A 19 3.86 4.04 -6.92
CA ASP A 19 4.98 4.73 -6.25
C ASP A 19 4.96 6.24 -6.39
N GLY A 20 3.94 6.80 -7.04
CA GLY A 20 3.84 8.24 -7.30
C GLY A 20 3.00 9.04 -6.34
N GLY A 21 2.31 8.39 -5.40
CA GLY A 21 1.35 9.05 -4.52
C GLY A 21 1.88 9.33 -3.12
N TYR A 22 1.12 10.13 -2.37
CA TYR A 22 1.47 10.44 -0.97
C TYR A 22 1.45 9.20 -0.08
N GLY A 23 0.52 8.26 -0.32
CA GLY A 23 0.44 7.02 0.45
C GLY A 23 1.70 6.20 0.35
N PHE A 24 2.26 6.07 -0.84
CA PHE A 24 3.53 5.35 -1.04
C PHE A 24 4.68 6.05 -0.29
N ALA A 25 4.76 7.36 -0.38
CA ALA A 25 5.78 8.12 0.31
C ALA A 25 5.68 7.94 1.83
N ALA A 26 4.47 7.95 2.38
CA ALA A 26 4.24 7.71 3.81
C ALA A 26 4.64 6.29 4.19
N ALA A 27 4.26 5.29 3.39
CA ALA A 27 4.61 3.89 3.65
C ALA A 27 6.13 3.69 3.66
N LYS A 28 6.83 4.30 2.73
CA LYS A 28 8.29 4.22 2.64
C LYS A 28 8.95 4.85 3.87
N ALA A 29 8.46 6.03 4.28
CA ALA A 29 8.99 6.71 5.48
C ALA A 29 8.78 5.88 6.75
N LEU A 30 7.61 5.26 6.89
CA LEU A 30 7.32 4.39 8.03
C LEU A 30 8.22 3.15 8.03
N ALA A 31 8.46 2.55 6.87
CA ALA A 31 9.36 1.41 6.75
C ALA A 31 10.80 1.80 7.08
N GLU A 32 11.25 2.98 6.66
CA GLU A 32 12.58 3.49 6.99
C GLU A 32 12.73 3.70 8.50
N ALA A 33 11.66 4.05 9.18
CA ALA A 33 11.65 4.18 10.64
C ALA A 33 11.58 2.84 11.38
N GLY A 34 11.45 1.72 10.65
CA GLY A 34 11.47 0.38 11.22
C GLY A 34 10.11 -0.29 11.37
N ALA A 35 9.02 0.35 10.96
CA ALA A 35 7.69 -0.23 11.06
C ALA A 35 7.48 -1.34 10.04
N THR A 36 6.65 -2.32 10.41
CA THR A 36 6.09 -3.27 9.46
C THR A 36 4.88 -2.60 8.80
N VAL A 37 4.84 -2.55 7.47
CA VAL A 37 3.85 -1.76 6.74
C VAL A 37 2.86 -2.67 6.03
N CYS A 38 1.57 -2.40 6.25
CA CYS A 38 0.45 -2.93 5.48
C CYS A 38 -0.20 -1.77 4.73
N VAL A 39 -0.76 -2.04 3.56
CA VAL A 39 -1.40 -1.00 2.76
C VAL A 39 -2.79 -1.39 2.34
N GLY A 40 -3.64 -0.40 2.13
CA GLY A 40 -4.96 -0.55 1.54
C GLY A 40 -4.95 0.05 0.14
N THR A 41 -5.47 -0.71 -0.82
CA THR A 41 -5.50 -0.32 -2.23
C THR A 41 -6.94 -0.36 -2.74
N TRP A 42 -7.34 0.69 -3.44
CA TRP A 42 -8.67 0.75 -4.05
C TRP A 42 -8.89 -0.48 -4.94
N PRO A 43 -9.99 -1.22 -4.76
CA PRO A 43 -10.15 -2.51 -5.44
C PRO A 43 -9.94 -2.49 -6.95
N PRO A 44 -10.45 -1.50 -7.72
CA PRO A 44 -10.17 -1.45 -9.14
C PRO A 44 -8.70 -1.30 -9.52
N ALA A 45 -7.86 -0.76 -8.61
CA ALA A 45 -6.43 -0.60 -8.84
C ALA A 45 -5.60 -1.75 -8.27
N LEU A 46 -6.19 -2.66 -7.51
CA LEU A 46 -5.45 -3.68 -6.75
C LEU A 46 -4.64 -4.59 -7.66
N THR A 47 -5.24 -5.11 -8.72
CA THR A 47 -4.55 -6.02 -9.64
C THR A 47 -3.39 -5.32 -10.34
N ILE A 48 -3.58 -4.05 -10.73
CA ILE A 48 -2.54 -3.25 -11.38
C ILE A 48 -1.38 -3.05 -10.42
N PHE A 49 -1.67 -2.71 -9.18
CA PHE A 49 -0.64 -2.51 -8.15
C PHE A 49 0.14 -3.79 -7.89
N GLN A 50 -0.54 -4.92 -7.73
CA GLN A 50 0.11 -6.20 -7.53
C GLN A 50 0.99 -6.60 -8.71
N ASN A 51 0.54 -6.34 -9.94
CA ASN A 51 1.33 -6.61 -11.14
C ASN A 51 2.58 -5.75 -11.19
N LEU A 52 2.49 -4.47 -10.81
CA LEU A 52 3.66 -3.59 -10.75
C LEU A 52 4.69 -4.11 -9.76
N LEU A 53 4.26 -4.60 -8.61
CA LEU A 53 5.14 -5.19 -7.61
C LEU A 53 5.82 -6.46 -8.13
N GLU A 54 5.06 -7.37 -8.71
CA GLU A 54 5.56 -8.65 -9.20
C GLU A 54 6.55 -8.48 -10.35
N ARG A 55 6.35 -7.48 -11.19
CA ARG A 55 7.24 -7.21 -12.34
C ARG A 55 8.46 -6.38 -11.97
N GLY A 56 8.58 -5.95 -10.72
CA GLY A 56 9.69 -5.13 -10.28
C GLY A 56 9.69 -3.72 -10.85
N LYS A 57 8.57 -3.23 -11.32
CA LYS A 57 8.46 -1.90 -11.94
C LYS A 57 8.69 -0.76 -10.96
N MET A 58 8.55 -1.03 -9.66
CA MET A 58 8.78 -0.05 -8.61
C MET A 58 10.04 -0.35 -7.80
N ALA A 59 10.92 -1.21 -8.29
CA ALA A 59 12.08 -1.67 -7.53
C ALA A 59 12.96 -0.53 -7.02
N ASP A 60 13.23 0.46 -7.86
CA ASP A 60 14.06 1.61 -7.46
C ASP A 60 13.38 2.46 -6.39
N SER A 61 12.08 2.71 -6.54
CA SER A 61 11.31 3.49 -5.58
C SER A 61 11.19 2.78 -4.23
N MET A 62 11.26 1.46 -4.23
CA MET A 62 11.12 0.64 -3.01
C MET A 62 12.43 0.45 -2.26
N ARG A 63 13.54 0.95 -2.78
CA ARG A 63 14.82 0.87 -2.07
C ARG A 63 14.84 1.87 -0.92
N LEU A 64 15.14 1.38 0.28
CA LEU A 64 15.25 2.23 1.47
C LEU A 64 16.64 2.84 1.58
N ALA A 65 16.76 3.88 2.42
CA ALA A 65 18.02 4.62 2.58
C ALA A 65 19.18 3.74 3.06
N ASP A 66 18.90 2.69 3.83
CA ASP A 66 19.91 1.76 4.34
C ASP A 66 20.20 0.58 3.41
N GLY A 67 19.66 0.59 2.21
CA GLY A 67 19.87 -0.48 1.22
C GLY A 67 18.85 -1.61 1.28
N ARG A 68 18.00 -1.65 2.31
CA ARG A 68 16.92 -2.63 2.37
C ARG A 68 15.88 -2.31 1.32
N THR A 69 15.03 -3.28 1.00
CA THR A 69 13.91 -3.09 0.08
C THR A 69 12.63 -3.02 0.87
N LEU A 70 11.80 -2.01 0.57
CA LEU A 70 10.46 -1.91 1.13
C LEU A 70 9.65 -3.16 0.74
N ALA A 71 9.02 -3.78 1.72
CA ALA A 71 8.12 -4.91 1.49
C ALA A 71 6.85 -4.67 2.28
N PHE A 72 5.69 -4.87 1.63
CA PHE A 72 4.41 -4.76 2.30
C PHE A 72 4.06 -6.12 2.90
N GLU A 73 3.77 -6.14 4.21
CA GLU A 73 3.38 -7.38 4.87
C GLU A 73 2.05 -7.89 4.32
N ARG A 74 1.10 -6.99 4.11
CA ARG A 74 -0.19 -7.32 3.52
C ARG A 74 -0.70 -6.15 2.68
N ILE A 75 -1.45 -6.49 1.63
CA ILE A 75 -2.13 -5.53 0.77
C ILE A 75 -3.62 -5.86 0.82
N TYR A 76 -4.41 -4.93 1.32
CA TYR A 76 -5.85 -5.12 1.49
C TYR A 76 -6.63 -4.35 0.44
N PRO A 77 -7.73 -4.91 -0.08
CA PRO A 77 -8.67 -4.11 -0.87
C PRO A 77 -9.37 -3.12 0.08
N LEU A 78 -9.37 -1.85 -0.27
CA LEU A 78 -9.96 -0.80 0.54
C LEU A 78 -10.60 0.25 -0.33
N ASP A 79 -11.87 0.53 -0.09
CA ASP A 79 -12.57 1.66 -0.68
C ASP A 79 -13.09 2.54 0.45
N ALA A 80 -12.51 3.74 0.58
CA ALA A 80 -12.84 4.64 1.68
C ALA A 80 -14.26 5.22 1.59
N ALA A 81 -14.93 5.05 0.44
CA ALA A 81 -16.32 5.50 0.29
C ALA A 81 -17.32 4.58 0.97
N PHE A 82 -16.92 3.35 1.32
CA PHE A 82 -17.83 2.34 1.88
C PHE A 82 -17.20 1.68 3.10
N ASP A 83 -17.98 1.51 4.16
CA ASP A 83 -17.50 0.86 5.40
C ASP A 83 -17.35 -0.64 5.23
N THR A 84 -18.26 -1.28 4.51
CA THR A 84 -18.24 -2.72 4.23
C THR A 84 -18.51 -2.97 2.76
N LEU A 85 -18.25 -4.20 2.31
CA LEU A 85 -18.55 -4.60 0.95
C LEU A 85 -20.06 -4.48 0.65
N GLU A 86 -20.91 -4.76 1.63
CA GLU A 86 -22.37 -4.68 1.48
C GLU A 86 -22.85 -3.24 1.29
N ASP A 87 -22.11 -2.24 1.76
CA ASP A 87 -22.44 -0.83 1.58
C ASP A 87 -22.21 -0.36 0.15
N ALA A 88 -21.38 -1.08 -0.62
CA ALA A 88 -21.13 -0.72 -2.02
C ALA A 88 -22.34 -1.04 -2.88
N PRO A 89 -22.72 -0.16 -3.84
CA PRO A 89 -23.79 -0.47 -4.79
C PRO A 89 -23.50 -1.74 -5.58
N ALA A 90 -24.56 -2.43 -6.03
CA ALA A 90 -24.42 -3.70 -6.74
C ALA A 90 -23.55 -3.59 -7.99
N ASP A 91 -23.68 -2.51 -8.75
CA ASP A 91 -22.86 -2.28 -9.94
C ASP A 91 -21.38 -2.13 -9.61
N VAL A 92 -21.05 -1.56 -8.46
CA VAL A 92 -19.67 -1.46 -7.99
C VAL A 92 -19.16 -2.84 -7.54
N ARG A 93 -19.94 -3.54 -6.70
CA ARG A 93 -19.55 -4.86 -6.17
C ARG A 93 -19.33 -5.89 -7.26
N GLU A 94 -20.15 -5.82 -8.31
CA GLU A 94 -20.13 -6.77 -9.42
C GLU A 94 -19.13 -6.40 -10.51
N SER A 95 -18.46 -5.27 -10.39
CA SER A 95 -17.42 -4.86 -11.34
C SER A 95 -16.30 -5.89 -11.36
N LYS A 96 -15.78 -6.20 -12.56
CA LYS A 96 -14.69 -7.16 -12.72
C LYS A 96 -13.41 -6.72 -12.02
N ARG A 97 -13.24 -5.42 -11.78
CA ARG A 97 -12.05 -4.90 -11.11
C ARG A 97 -12.22 -4.79 -9.62
N TYR A 98 -13.43 -4.93 -9.13
CA TYR A 98 -13.70 -4.79 -7.69
C TYR A 98 -13.66 -6.17 -7.02
#